data_9cde086c55a43165f2b281cb901a2209
#
_entry.id   9cde086c55a43165f2b281cb901a2209
#
_cell.length_a   1.000
_cell.length_b   1.000
_cell.length_c   1.000
_cell.angle_alpha   90.00
_cell.angle_beta   90.00
_cell.angle_gamma   90.00
#
_symmetry.space_group_name_H-M   'P 1'
#
loop_
_entity.id
_entity.type
_entity.pdbx_description
1 polymer ?
#
loop_
_entity_poly.entity_id
_entity_poly.type
_entity_poly.pdbx_seq_one_letter_code
_entity_poly.pdbx_strand_id
1 'polypeptide(L)'
;MKHLNLILIILILSCCPLHPVYAFLDKDIRLLTMKDGLADNTIPCIYKDEDGFMWFGTDNGLSRYDGKTIQNFKPANTYVSIAAIVRLSDDFLGIVSDGYLYYFNRKRETFLPIHTESDTAIGVFNVLPADDSSFWGISGNRLILCQWEIQQGKEEEKTAVRVRIQKTFQLLEEKGEVFSSLCYHEKAGSGIWLTTNRGNLILFHPDTPGAYQKIPLTDGKTLQVTSILNRDGVVWVSTIGKGIVRYHTKSGHMDRISYGGTGKENLLSHTDVYQTIFIGNNRYLAVTWGGYTLLMPDEKQPEELTSEIYNNTHTQIYRNLETRMISACYDPNGLLWIGTNGGGVMYSCLLYTSDA
;
A
#
# COMPACT_ATOMS: atom_id res chain seq x y z
N MET A 1 40.50 12.47 -46.13
CA MET A 1 40.66 12.27 -44.67
C MET A 1 39.59 13.02 -43.82
N LYS A 2 39.18 14.23 -44.16
CA LYS A 2 38.15 14.97 -43.36
C LYS A 2 36.76 14.33 -43.37
N HIS A 3 36.35 13.66 -44.45
CA HIS A 3 35.03 13.00 -44.52
C HIS A 3 34.98 11.65 -43.80
N LEU A 4 36.11 10.96 -43.66
CA LEU A 4 36.21 9.68 -42.96
C LEU A 4 36.06 9.87 -41.43
N ASN A 5 36.62 10.96 -40.89
CA ASN A 5 36.50 11.29 -39.46
C ASN A 5 35.09 11.72 -39.09
N LEU A 6 34.34 12.36 -40.00
CA LEU A 6 32.95 12.76 -39.75
C LEU A 6 32.01 11.54 -39.67
N ILE A 7 32.21 10.55 -40.56
CA ILE A 7 31.44 9.30 -40.57
C ILE A 7 31.73 8.47 -39.32
N LEU A 8 32.99 8.44 -38.86
CA LEU A 8 33.37 7.73 -37.63
C LEU A 8 32.74 8.36 -36.38
N ILE A 9 32.63 9.68 -36.31
CA ILE A 9 32.02 10.41 -35.23
C ILE A 9 30.48 10.16 -35.21
N ILE A 10 29.82 10.10 -36.36
CA ILE A 10 28.40 9.80 -36.47
C ILE A 10 28.11 8.34 -36.09
N LEU A 11 28.98 7.39 -36.44
CA LEU A 11 28.86 5.98 -36.06
C LEU A 11 29.09 5.76 -34.56
N ILE A 12 29.98 6.50 -33.92
CA ILE A 12 30.20 6.42 -32.47
C ILE A 12 29.00 7.02 -31.69
N LEU A 13 28.37 8.06 -32.22
CA LEU A 13 27.14 8.65 -31.61
C LEU A 13 25.88 7.77 -31.77
N SER A 14 25.86 6.91 -32.82
CA SER A 14 24.72 5.98 -33.03
C SER A 14 24.82 4.68 -32.23
N CYS A 15 26.00 4.36 -31.66
CA CYS A 15 26.21 3.17 -30.82
C CYS A 15 26.13 3.42 -29.31
N CYS A 16 25.97 4.66 -28.88
CA CYS A 16 25.55 4.90 -27.52
C CYS A 16 24.05 4.57 -27.43
N PRO A 17 23.61 3.54 -26.65
CA PRO A 17 22.23 3.43 -26.30
C PRO A 17 21.91 4.70 -25.53
N LEU A 18 21.15 5.60 -26.13
CA LEU A 18 20.45 6.67 -25.43
C LEU A 18 19.51 5.95 -24.44
N HIS A 19 20.04 5.57 -23.31
CA HIS A 19 19.20 5.27 -22.15
C HIS A 19 18.52 6.60 -21.86
N PRO A 20 17.20 6.70 -21.99
CA PRO A 20 16.52 7.88 -21.53
C PRO A 20 16.87 8.02 -20.05
N VAL A 21 17.65 9.03 -19.71
CA VAL A 21 17.89 9.43 -18.33
C VAL A 21 16.54 9.99 -17.87
N TYR A 22 15.73 9.11 -17.32
CA TYR A 22 14.49 9.49 -16.64
C TYR A 22 14.90 10.19 -15.35
N ALA A 23 15.01 11.52 -15.38
CA ALA A 23 15.07 12.35 -14.20
C ALA A 23 13.69 12.33 -13.54
N PHE A 24 13.40 11.23 -12.86
CA PHE A 24 12.17 11.00 -12.12
C PHE A 24 12.23 11.85 -10.85
N LEU A 25 11.28 12.77 -10.65
CA LEU A 25 11.04 13.53 -9.42
C LEU A 25 12.00 14.68 -9.05
N ASP A 26 12.95 15.07 -9.88
CA ASP A 26 14.01 16.02 -9.43
C ASP A 26 13.60 17.51 -9.41
N LYS A 27 12.48 17.90 -10.04
CA LYS A 27 12.18 19.33 -10.21
C LYS A 27 10.94 19.87 -9.48
N ASP A 28 9.97 19.02 -9.10
CA ASP A 28 8.68 19.49 -8.60
C ASP A 28 8.16 18.68 -7.39
N ILE A 29 9.06 18.21 -6.50
CA ILE A 29 8.60 17.59 -5.25
C ILE A 29 8.01 18.67 -4.36
N ARG A 30 6.75 18.47 -3.97
CA ARG A 30 6.07 19.27 -2.96
C ARG A 30 5.97 18.48 -1.67
N LEU A 31 5.99 19.19 -0.56
CA LEU A 31 5.93 18.62 0.78
C LEU A 31 4.76 19.26 1.53
N LEU A 32 3.92 18.43 2.15
CA LEU A 32 2.90 18.83 3.10
C LEU A 32 3.31 18.33 4.49
N THR A 33 3.24 19.22 5.47
CA THR A 33 3.64 18.96 6.85
C THR A 33 2.60 19.52 7.83
N MET A 34 2.82 19.35 9.12
CA MET A 34 2.02 20.03 10.16
C MET A 34 2.02 21.57 10.01
N LYS A 35 3.06 22.17 9.39
CA LYS A 35 3.07 23.61 9.08
C LYS A 35 2.04 23.99 8.03
N ASP A 36 1.68 23.06 7.16
CA ASP A 36 0.69 23.21 6.10
C ASP A 36 -0.71 22.77 6.57
N GLY A 37 -0.82 22.25 7.80
CA GLY A 37 -2.08 21.89 8.44
C GLY A 37 -2.30 20.39 8.65
N LEU A 38 -1.34 19.49 8.35
CA LEU A 38 -1.48 18.07 8.68
C LEU A 38 -1.64 17.85 10.19
N ALA A 39 -2.42 16.84 10.58
CA ALA A 39 -2.62 16.48 11.99
C ALA A 39 -1.34 15.91 12.63
N ASP A 40 -0.50 15.23 11.85
CA ASP A 40 0.84 14.76 12.20
C ASP A 40 1.71 14.58 10.95
N ASN A 41 3.04 14.50 11.13
CA ASN A 41 4.00 14.28 10.06
C ASN A 41 4.30 12.79 9.78
N THR A 42 3.80 11.87 10.60
CA THR A 42 3.87 10.43 10.35
C THR A 42 2.61 9.99 9.62
N ILE A 43 2.78 9.42 8.42
CA ILE A 43 1.69 9.14 7.49
C ILE A 43 1.66 7.63 7.15
N PRO A 44 1.05 6.79 7.99
CA PRO A 44 0.97 5.35 7.78
C PRO A 44 0.16 4.93 6.56
N CYS A 45 -0.83 5.71 6.13
CA CYS A 45 -1.63 5.39 4.96
C CYS A 45 -2.13 6.63 4.21
N ILE A 46 -2.32 6.45 2.90
CA ILE A 46 -2.83 7.46 1.97
C ILE A 46 -3.95 6.84 1.15
N TYR A 47 -5.05 7.56 1.00
CA TYR A 47 -6.18 7.16 0.19
C TYR A 47 -6.68 8.35 -0.65
N LYS A 48 -6.98 8.12 -1.93
CA LYS A 48 -7.66 9.07 -2.79
C LYS A 48 -9.09 8.64 -3.00
N ASP A 49 -10.03 9.54 -2.75
CA ASP A 49 -11.44 9.25 -3.00
C ASP A 49 -11.88 9.64 -4.42
N GLU A 50 -13.12 9.27 -4.76
CA GLU A 50 -13.72 9.49 -6.07
C GLU A 50 -14.04 10.99 -6.34
N ASP A 51 -14.19 11.79 -5.28
CA ASP A 51 -14.39 13.23 -5.35
C ASP A 51 -13.07 14.00 -5.58
N GLY A 52 -11.93 13.27 -5.54
CA GLY A 52 -10.60 13.81 -5.77
C GLY A 52 -9.88 14.29 -4.53
N PHE A 53 -10.47 14.15 -3.34
CA PHE A 53 -9.78 14.46 -2.07
C PHE A 53 -8.72 13.43 -1.77
N MET A 54 -7.58 13.92 -1.24
CA MET A 54 -6.56 13.06 -0.66
C MET A 54 -6.78 12.94 0.84
N TRP A 55 -6.80 11.73 1.33
CA TRP A 55 -6.95 11.40 2.73
C TRP A 55 -5.65 10.83 3.26
N PHE A 56 -5.16 11.40 4.36
CA PHE A 56 -3.95 10.97 5.03
C PHE A 56 -4.31 10.44 6.41
N GLY A 57 -4.07 9.15 6.64
CA GLY A 57 -4.06 8.63 7.99
C GLY A 57 -2.75 9.04 8.63
N THR A 58 -2.83 9.63 9.82
CA THR A 58 -1.67 10.12 10.56
C THR A 58 -1.62 9.50 11.96
N ASP A 59 -0.50 9.70 12.66
CA ASP A 59 -0.40 9.25 14.06
C ASP A 59 -1.25 10.09 15.03
N ASN A 60 -1.94 11.13 14.55
CA ASN A 60 -2.81 11.98 15.36
C ASN A 60 -4.16 12.30 14.69
N GLY A 61 -4.71 11.34 13.95
CA GLY A 61 -6.02 11.48 13.32
C GLY A 61 -5.99 11.47 11.80
N LEU A 62 -7.11 11.84 11.20
CA LEU A 62 -7.36 11.84 9.76
C LEU A 62 -7.22 13.24 9.20
N SER A 63 -6.44 13.42 8.14
CA SER A 63 -6.32 14.68 7.40
C SER A 63 -6.91 14.51 6.00
N ARG A 64 -7.71 15.48 5.54
CA ARG A 64 -8.22 15.55 4.17
C ARG A 64 -7.65 16.77 3.47
N TYR A 65 -7.15 16.60 2.26
CA TYR A 65 -6.58 17.66 1.41
C TYR A 65 -7.38 17.79 0.12
N ASP A 66 -7.81 19.00 -0.18
CA ASP A 66 -8.62 19.37 -1.36
C ASP A 66 -7.79 19.91 -2.53
N GLY A 67 -6.45 19.84 -2.45
CA GLY A 67 -5.53 20.48 -3.40
C GLY A 67 -5.05 21.85 -2.95
N LYS A 68 -5.64 22.45 -1.92
CA LYS A 68 -5.32 23.79 -1.41
C LYS A 68 -5.24 23.86 0.11
N THR A 69 -6.21 23.26 0.80
CA THR A 69 -6.34 23.33 2.27
C THR A 69 -6.40 21.93 2.89
N ILE A 70 -5.97 21.82 4.13
CA ILE A 70 -6.03 20.59 4.91
C ILE A 70 -7.03 20.78 6.05
N GLN A 71 -7.94 19.81 6.17
CA GLN A 71 -8.91 19.71 7.25
C GLN A 71 -8.66 18.42 8.05
N ASN A 72 -8.72 18.52 9.39
CA ASN A 72 -8.41 17.42 10.28
C ASN A 72 -9.63 16.92 11.04
N PHE A 73 -9.73 15.60 11.20
CA PHE A 73 -10.81 14.92 11.88
C PHE A 73 -10.23 13.89 12.85
N LYS A 74 -10.83 13.75 14.01
CA LYS A 74 -10.56 12.65 14.93
C LYS A 74 -11.75 12.36 15.83
N PRO A 75 -11.87 11.13 16.32
CA PRO A 75 -12.84 10.83 17.34
C PRO A 75 -12.63 11.68 18.57
N ALA A 76 -13.70 12.06 19.24
CA ALA A 76 -13.61 12.92 20.42
C ALA A 76 -12.71 12.30 21.50
N ASN A 77 -11.76 13.10 22.00
CA ASN A 77 -10.90 12.80 23.16
C ASN A 77 -9.95 11.60 23.08
N THR A 78 -9.58 11.13 21.89
CA THR A 78 -8.65 10.01 21.74
C THR A 78 -7.42 10.38 20.90
N TYR A 79 -6.26 9.83 21.30
CA TYR A 79 -5.11 9.71 20.40
C TYR A 79 -5.45 8.57 19.41
N VAL A 80 -5.37 8.84 18.13
CA VAL A 80 -5.78 7.87 17.09
C VAL A 80 -4.72 7.84 16.00
N SER A 81 -3.87 6.82 16.04
CA SER A 81 -2.95 6.50 14.96
C SER A 81 -3.69 5.69 13.88
N ILE A 82 -3.82 6.23 12.68
CA ILE A 82 -4.59 5.62 11.61
C ILE A 82 -3.69 4.76 10.73
N ALA A 83 -3.88 3.45 10.80
CA ALA A 83 -3.10 2.47 10.05
C ALA A 83 -3.61 2.20 8.64
N ALA A 84 -4.94 2.31 8.42
CA ALA A 84 -5.54 2.10 7.09
C ALA A 84 -6.82 2.91 6.91
N ILE A 85 -7.04 3.30 5.65
CA ILE A 85 -8.27 3.94 5.17
C ILE A 85 -8.83 3.09 4.04
N VAL A 86 -10.10 2.71 4.14
CA VAL A 86 -10.76 1.82 3.18
C VAL A 86 -12.10 2.42 2.79
N ARG A 87 -12.41 2.46 1.48
CA ARG A 87 -13.75 2.81 1.01
C ARG A 87 -14.72 1.68 1.37
N LEU A 88 -15.74 1.96 2.12
CA LEU A 88 -16.82 1.01 2.42
C LEU A 88 -18.04 1.25 1.53
N SER A 89 -18.37 2.52 1.28
CA SER A 89 -19.37 2.95 0.32
C SER A 89 -19.08 4.38 -0.14
N ASP A 90 -19.94 4.96 -0.97
CA ASP A 90 -19.80 6.35 -1.43
C ASP A 90 -19.77 7.36 -0.27
N ASP A 91 -20.50 7.10 0.79
CA ASP A 91 -20.64 8.02 1.92
C ASP A 91 -19.72 7.68 3.11
N PHE A 92 -19.13 6.48 3.13
CA PHE A 92 -18.43 5.99 4.31
C PHE A 92 -17.02 5.48 4.03
N LEU A 93 -16.09 5.94 4.86
CA LEU A 93 -14.74 5.38 4.98
C LEU A 93 -14.67 4.50 6.24
N GLY A 94 -14.06 3.33 6.10
CA GLY A 94 -13.57 2.53 7.20
C GLY A 94 -12.18 3.01 7.59
N ILE A 95 -11.98 3.32 8.84
CA ILE A 95 -10.72 3.81 9.41
C ILE A 95 -10.23 2.77 10.40
N VAL A 96 -9.09 2.15 10.12
CA VAL A 96 -8.45 1.20 11.03
C VAL A 96 -7.45 1.95 11.90
N SER A 97 -7.65 1.90 13.20
CA SER A 97 -6.78 2.53 14.19
C SER A 97 -6.66 1.64 15.42
N ASP A 98 -5.44 1.45 15.91
CA ASP A 98 -5.13 0.66 17.12
C ASP A 98 -5.77 -0.74 17.14
N GLY A 99 -5.95 -1.34 15.96
CA GLY A 99 -6.57 -2.65 15.81
C GLY A 99 -8.10 -2.65 15.86
N TYR A 100 -8.74 -1.48 15.74
CA TYR A 100 -10.20 -1.32 15.71
C TYR A 100 -10.65 -0.62 14.43
N LEU A 101 -11.87 -0.93 14.00
CA LEU A 101 -12.51 -0.27 12.86
C LEU A 101 -13.41 0.86 13.35
N TYR A 102 -13.24 2.03 12.76
CA TYR A 102 -14.10 3.20 12.92
C TYR A 102 -14.77 3.51 11.60
N TYR A 103 -15.97 4.09 11.65
CA TYR A 103 -16.71 4.57 10.49
C TYR A 103 -16.67 6.08 10.44
N PHE A 104 -16.23 6.62 9.30
CA PHE A 104 -16.24 8.05 9.05
C PHE A 104 -17.25 8.36 7.95
N ASN A 105 -18.23 9.23 8.28
CA ASN A 105 -19.19 9.73 7.31
C ASN A 105 -18.61 10.92 6.56
N ARG A 106 -18.35 10.77 5.25
CA ARG A 106 -17.72 11.80 4.41
C ARG A 106 -18.59 13.05 4.25
N LYS A 107 -19.93 12.90 4.16
CA LYS A 107 -20.87 14.01 4.00
C LYS A 107 -21.07 14.83 5.26
N ARG A 108 -21.10 14.15 6.41
CA ARG A 108 -21.26 14.79 7.72
C ARG A 108 -19.92 15.18 8.36
N GLU A 109 -18.83 14.70 7.80
CA GLU A 109 -17.47 14.94 8.28
C GLU A 109 -17.26 14.50 9.75
N THR A 110 -17.90 13.41 10.14
CA THR A 110 -17.89 12.91 11.51
C THR A 110 -17.62 11.42 11.61
N PHE A 111 -16.95 11.03 12.68
CA PHE A 111 -16.86 9.63 13.07
C PHE A 111 -18.18 9.19 13.67
N LEU A 112 -18.65 8.00 13.28
CA LEU A 112 -19.85 7.39 13.83
C LEU A 112 -19.49 6.33 14.84
N PRO A 113 -20.25 6.21 15.95
CA PRO A 113 -20.11 5.11 16.88
C PRO A 113 -20.45 3.78 16.19
N ILE A 114 -19.73 2.73 16.56
CA ILE A 114 -19.98 1.37 16.10
C ILE A 114 -20.67 0.61 17.21
N HIS A 115 -21.80 -0.03 16.88
CA HIS A 115 -22.46 -0.99 17.73
C HIS A 115 -22.30 -2.39 17.16
N THR A 116 -21.82 -3.30 17.96
CA THR A 116 -21.76 -4.74 17.68
C THR A 116 -22.90 -5.44 18.45
N GLU A 117 -23.19 -6.68 18.07
CA GLU A 117 -24.23 -7.46 18.81
C GLU A 117 -23.87 -7.67 20.29
N SER A 118 -22.59 -7.58 20.64
CA SER A 118 -22.07 -7.74 22.00
C SER A 118 -21.64 -6.43 22.66
N ASP A 119 -21.90 -5.28 22.03
CA ASP A 119 -21.41 -3.95 22.43
C ASP A 119 -19.87 -3.88 22.61
N THR A 120 -19.14 -4.83 22.01
CA THR A 120 -17.69 -4.85 22.02
C THR A 120 -17.16 -4.38 20.67
N ALA A 121 -16.11 -3.60 20.66
CA ALA A 121 -15.45 -3.18 19.42
C ALA A 121 -14.93 -4.40 18.65
N ILE A 122 -15.05 -4.36 17.32
CA ILE A 122 -14.49 -5.39 16.46
C ILE A 122 -13.00 -5.11 16.27
N GLY A 123 -12.15 -5.97 16.85
CA GLY A 123 -10.72 -5.94 16.64
C GLY A 123 -10.38 -6.43 15.24
N VAL A 124 -9.95 -5.52 14.38
CA VAL A 124 -9.46 -5.84 13.02
C VAL A 124 -8.20 -5.05 12.71
N PHE A 125 -7.20 -5.72 12.15
CA PHE A 125 -5.94 -5.09 11.78
C PHE A 125 -5.86 -4.73 10.30
N ASN A 126 -6.68 -5.39 9.48
CA ASN A 126 -6.71 -5.15 8.03
C ASN A 126 -8.13 -5.45 7.51
N VAL A 127 -8.59 -4.63 6.57
CA VAL A 127 -9.96 -4.66 6.05
C VAL A 127 -9.92 -4.64 4.53
N LEU A 128 -10.76 -5.47 3.90
CA LEU A 128 -10.92 -5.56 2.46
C LEU A 128 -12.41 -5.52 2.12
N PRO A 129 -12.92 -4.51 1.42
CA PRO A 129 -14.33 -4.44 1.04
C PRO A 129 -14.76 -5.67 0.26
N ALA A 130 -15.89 -6.28 0.62
CA ALA A 130 -16.46 -7.40 -0.11
C ALA A 130 -17.56 -6.94 -1.08
N ASP A 131 -18.43 -6.06 -0.60
CA ASP A 131 -19.47 -5.34 -1.34
C ASP A 131 -19.84 -4.05 -0.60
N ASP A 132 -20.89 -3.35 -1.03
CA ASP A 132 -21.32 -2.06 -0.46
C ASP A 132 -21.83 -2.16 0.99
N SER A 133 -22.04 -3.36 1.51
CA SER A 133 -22.58 -3.60 2.85
C SER A 133 -21.76 -4.59 3.67
N SER A 134 -20.67 -5.13 3.10
CA SER A 134 -19.85 -6.12 3.76
C SER A 134 -18.35 -5.95 3.52
N PHE A 135 -17.55 -6.48 4.44
CA PHE A 135 -16.10 -6.47 4.34
C PHE A 135 -15.48 -7.73 4.97
N TRP A 136 -14.32 -8.09 4.45
CA TRP A 136 -13.42 -9.04 5.06
C TRP A 136 -12.51 -8.36 6.05
N GLY A 137 -12.29 -8.97 7.20
CA GLY A 137 -11.38 -8.47 8.21
C GLY A 137 -10.47 -9.54 8.78
N ILE A 138 -9.27 -9.16 9.18
CA ILE A 138 -8.36 -10.00 9.95
C ILE A 138 -8.53 -9.68 11.42
N SER A 139 -8.87 -10.69 12.22
CA SER A 139 -8.97 -10.62 13.68
C SER A 139 -8.08 -11.69 14.31
N GLY A 140 -6.83 -11.34 14.59
CA GLY A 140 -5.83 -12.28 15.11
C GLY A 140 -5.54 -13.43 14.14
N ASN A 141 -5.92 -14.65 14.50
CA ASN A 141 -5.78 -15.85 13.68
C ASN A 141 -7.03 -16.22 12.89
N ARG A 142 -8.01 -15.33 12.81
CA ARG A 142 -9.28 -15.56 12.12
C ARG A 142 -9.45 -14.60 10.96
N LEU A 143 -10.01 -15.11 9.86
CA LEU A 143 -10.60 -14.32 8.80
C LEU A 143 -12.08 -14.23 9.05
N ILE A 144 -12.63 -13.02 9.10
CA ILE A 144 -14.06 -12.77 9.37
C ILE A 144 -14.69 -12.06 8.17
N LEU A 145 -15.92 -12.44 7.84
CA LEU A 145 -16.80 -11.68 6.96
C LEU A 145 -17.81 -10.95 7.81
N CYS A 146 -17.79 -9.62 7.72
CA CYS A 146 -18.69 -8.75 8.46
C CYS A 146 -19.67 -8.08 7.52
N GLN A 147 -20.91 -7.93 7.97
CA GLN A 147 -21.90 -7.06 7.35
C GLN A 147 -22.09 -5.81 8.23
N TRP A 148 -22.32 -4.69 7.60
CA TRP A 148 -22.59 -3.44 8.30
C TRP A 148 -23.87 -2.77 7.77
N GLU A 149 -24.56 -2.08 8.63
CA GLU A 149 -25.77 -1.30 8.32
C GLU A 149 -25.79 0.00 9.13
N ILE A 150 -26.40 1.03 8.58
CA ILE A 150 -26.61 2.29 9.28
C ILE A 150 -27.92 2.22 10.04
N GLN A 151 -27.86 2.42 11.34
CA GLN A 151 -29.03 2.61 12.17
C GLN A 151 -29.29 4.10 12.32
N GLN A 152 -30.38 4.58 11.70
CA GLN A 152 -30.83 5.94 11.90
C GLN A 152 -31.54 6.05 13.25
N GLY A 153 -31.01 6.85 14.16
CA GLY A 153 -31.71 7.23 15.40
C GLY A 153 -32.86 8.18 15.11
N LYS A 154 -33.79 8.31 16.07
CA LYS A 154 -34.90 9.27 15.98
C LYS A 154 -34.43 10.74 15.92
N GLU A 155 -33.25 11.01 16.41
CA GLU A 155 -32.53 12.27 16.32
C GLU A 155 -31.27 12.02 15.45
N GLU A 156 -30.90 12.97 14.61
CA GLU A 156 -29.75 12.82 13.71
C GLU A 156 -28.44 12.51 14.43
N GLU A 157 -28.29 12.99 15.67
CA GLU A 157 -27.12 12.75 16.55
C GLU A 157 -27.00 11.29 17.01
N LYS A 158 -28.05 10.47 16.85
CA LYS A 158 -28.07 9.05 17.26
C LYS A 158 -27.84 8.08 16.10
N THR A 159 -27.34 8.57 14.98
CA THR A 159 -26.94 7.68 13.88
C THR A 159 -25.70 6.87 14.29
N ALA A 160 -25.80 5.55 14.19
CA ALA A 160 -24.71 4.62 14.51
C ALA A 160 -24.54 3.59 13.40
N VAL A 161 -23.40 2.95 13.37
CA VAL A 161 -23.16 1.81 12.46
C VAL A 161 -23.26 0.53 13.27
N ARG A 162 -24.12 -0.38 12.84
CA ARG A 162 -24.19 -1.74 13.38
C ARG A 162 -23.37 -2.68 12.51
N VAL A 163 -22.48 -3.44 13.15
CA VAL A 163 -21.65 -4.44 12.48
C VAL A 163 -21.94 -5.83 13.03
N ARG A 164 -22.14 -6.80 12.13
CA ARG A 164 -22.38 -8.20 12.45
C ARG A 164 -21.34 -9.08 11.78
N ILE A 165 -20.76 -10.01 12.54
CA ILE A 165 -19.93 -11.06 11.96
C ILE A 165 -20.86 -12.12 11.34
N GLN A 166 -20.82 -12.23 10.01
CA GLN A 166 -21.61 -13.22 9.27
C GLN A 166 -20.94 -14.59 9.25
N LYS A 167 -19.62 -14.61 9.03
CA LYS A 167 -18.82 -15.85 8.93
C LYS A 167 -17.48 -15.66 9.61
N THR A 168 -16.98 -16.72 10.21
CA THR A 168 -15.65 -16.80 10.81
C THR A 168 -14.95 -18.03 10.26
N PHE A 169 -13.74 -17.84 9.75
CA PHE A 169 -12.91 -18.90 9.20
C PHE A 169 -11.64 -19.06 10.04
N GLN A 170 -11.43 -20.26 10.57
CA GLN A 170 -10.23 -20.64 11.32
C GLN A 170 -9.32 -21.43 10.36
N LEU A 171 -8.40 -20.72 9.67
CA LEU A 171 -7.51 -21.32 8.68
C LEU A 171 -6.13 -21.64 9.25
N LEU A 172 -5.83 -21.17 10.47
CA LEU A 172 -4.54 -21.34 11.12
C LEU A 172 -4.68 -22.30 12.30
N GLU A 173 -3.91 -23.37 12.27
CA GLU A 173 -3.91 -24.42 13.30
C GLU A 173 -2.74 -24.26 14.29
N GLU A 174 -1.64 -23.62 13.86
CA GLU A 174 -0.45 -23.52 14.64
C GLU A 174 -0.58 -22.44 15.74
N LYS A 175 -0.20 -22.80 16.97
CA LYS A 175 -0.25 -21.88 18.11
C LYS A 175 0.65 -20.67 17.87
N GLY A 176 0.07 -19.47 17.98
CA GLY A 176 0.78 -18.20 17.82
C GLY A 176 0.98 -17.78 16.35
N GLU A 177 0.47 -18.53 15.38
CA GLU A 177 0.36 -18.05 14.01
C GLU A 177 -0.83 -17.10 13.91
N VAL A 178 -0.61 -15.92 13.33
CA VAL A 178 -1.63 -14.89 13.09
C VAL A 178 -1.49 -14.35 11.68
N PHE A 179 -2.60 -13.86 11.13
CA PHE A 179 -2.58 -13.18 9.84
C PHE A 179 -1.90 -11.81 9.95
N SER A 180 -1.25 -11.40 8.86
CA SER A 180 -0.56 -10.11 8.74
C SER A 180 -1.23 -9.19 7.73
N SER A 181 -1.63 -9.69 6.56
CA SER A 181 -2.22 -8.89 5.49
C SER A 181 -3.13 -9.72 4.60
N LEU A 182 -4.01 -9.04 3.84
CA LEU A 182 -4.89 -9.67 2.85
C LEU A 182 -5.09 -8.80 1.62
N CYS A 183 -5.33 -9.43 0.47
CA CYS A 183 -5.82 -8.79 -0.75
C CYS A 183 -6.63 -9.77 -1.60
N TYR A 184 -7.39 -9.28 -2.58
CA TYR A 184 -8.07 -10.16 -3.52
C TYR A 184 -7.09 -10.91 -4.44
N HIS A 185 -7.47 -12.11 -4.87
CA HIS A 185 -6.70 -12.90 -5.83
C HIS A 185 -6.61 -12.18 -7.18
N GLU A 186 -7.71 -11.90 -7.85
CA GLU A 186 -7.74 -11.11 -9.09
C GLU A 186 -8.70 -9.95 -8.95
N LYS A 187 -9.89 -10.22 -8.44
CA LYS A 187 -10.97 -9.27 -8.20
C LYS A 187 -11.80 -9.72 -7.01
N ALA A 188 -12.71 -8.89 -6.57
CA ALA A 188 -13.69 -9.27 -5.56
C ALA A 188 -14.41 -10.57 -5.96
N GLY A 189 -14.47 -11.55 -5.04
CA GLY A 189 -15.12 -12.84 -5.24
C GLY A 189 -14.26 -13.94 -5.86
N SER A 190 -13.04 -13.67 -6.35
CA SER A 190 -12.18 -14.70 -6.97
C SER A 190 -11.31 -15.48 -5.99
N GLY A 191 -11.30 -15.09 -4.73
CA GLY A 191 -10.46 -15.63 -3.66
C GLY A 191 -9.72 -14.52 -2.94
N ILE A 192 -9.09 -14.88 -1.83
CA ILE A 192 -8.37 -13.94 -0.97
C ILE A 192 -6.97 -14.50 -0.70
N TRP A 193 -5.97 -13.71 -1.00
CA TRP A 193 -4.62 -13.95 -0.55
C TRP A 193 -4.44 -13.42 0.87
N LEU A 194 -3.85 -14.22 1.72
CA LEU A 194 -3.56 -13.93 3.12
C LEU A 194 -2.09 -14.23 3.39
N THR A 195 -1.46 -13.44 4.22
CA THR A 195 -0.11 -13.73 4.73
C THR A 195 -0.12 -13.91 6.23
N THR A 196 0.87 -14.64 6.77
CA THR A 196 1.00 -14.86 8.20
C THR A 196 2.35 -14.40 8.73
N ASN A 197 2.43 -14.16 10.05
CA ASN A 197 3.67 -13.81 10.74
C ASN A 197 4.74 -14.92 10.71
N ARG A 198 4.36 -16.14 10.31
CA ARG A 198 5.28 -17.26 10.08
C ARG A 198 5.76 -17.40 8.64
N GLY A 199 5.45 -16.40 7.80
CA GLY A 199 5.89 -16.40 6.41
C GLY A 199 5.16 -17.40 5.53
N ASN A 200 3.87 -17.62 5.79
CA ASN A 200 3.01 -18.37 4.89
C ASN A 200 2.16 -17.42 4.04
N LEU A 201 2.01 -17.77 2.77
CA LEU A 201 1.03 -17.19 1.85
C LEU A 201 -0.11 -18.21 1.69
N ILE A 202 -1.34 -17.77 1.85
CA ILE A 202 -2.53 -18.61 1.80
C ILE A 202 -3.48 -18.06 0.75
N LEU A 203 -3.87 -18.91 -0.20
CA LEU A 203 -5.00 -18.62 -1.09
C LEU A 203 -6.25 -19.30 -0.53
N PHE A 204 -7.24 -18.50 -0.19
CA PHE A 204 -8.51 -18.94 0.36
C PHE A 204 -9.67 -18.60 -0.58
N HIS A 205 -10.56 -19.56 -0.81
CA HIS A 205 -11.77 -19.41 -1.62
C HIS A 205 -13.00 -19.47 -0.71
N PRO A 206 -13.67 -18.33 -0.45
CA PRO A 206 -14.80 -18.28 0.49
C PRO A 206 -15.98 -19.16 0.13
N ASP A 207 -16.20 -19.40 -1.18
CA ASP A 207 -17.32 -20.20 -1.70
C ASP A 207 -17.04 -21.70 -1.65
N THR A 208 -15.82 -22.12 -1.35
CA THR A 208 -15.42 -23.52 -1.22
C THR A 208 -14.80 -23.74 0.16
N PRO A 209 -15.61 -23.80 1.22
CA PRO A 209 -15.11 -23.95 2.59
C PRO A 209 -14.25 -25.21 2.74
N GLY A 210 -13.07 -25.06 3.34
CA GLY A 210 -12.10 -26.12 3.52
C GLY A 210 -11.06 -26.25 2.40
N ALA A 211 -11.22 -25.57 1.27
CA ALA A 211 -10.21 -25.50 0.23
C ALA A 211 -9.36 -24.23 0.38
N TYR A 212 -8.17 -24.37 0.91
CA TYR A 212 -7.15 -23.32 0.88
C TYR A 212 -5.79 -23.91 0.53
N GLN A 213 -4.98 -23.12 -0.15
CA GLN A 213 -3.61 -23.48 -0.47
C GLN A 213 -2.66 -22.72 0.44
N LYS A 214 -1.78 -23.42 1.17
CA LYS A 214 -0.74 -22.82 2.00
C LYS A 214 0.61 -22.96 1.31
N ILE A 215 1.30 -21.85 1.09
CA ILE A 215 2.57 -21.75 0.39
C ILE A 215 3.59 -21.13 1.35
N PRO A 216 4.66 -21.84 1.74
CA PRO A 216 5.69 -21.28 2.59
C PRO A 216 6.54 -20.29 1.79
N LEU A 217 6.65 -19.05 2.27
CA LEU A 217 7.52 -18.00 1.71
C LEU A 217 8.94 -18.06 2.28
N THR A 218 9.15 -18.82 3.35
CA THR A 218 10.45 -18.97 4.04
C THR A 218 10.61 -20.40 4.56
N ASP A 219 11.85 -20.78 4.88
CA ASP A 219 12.19 -22.07 5.49
C ASP A 219 11.82 -22.12 6.98
N GLY A 220 10.54 -21.90 7.30
CA GLY A 220 10.03 -21.97 8.68
C GLY A 220 10.43 -20.80 9.60
N LYS A 221 11.03 -19.72 9.05
CA LYS A 221 11.40 -18.51 9.82
C LYS A 221 10.25 -17.51 9.83
N THR A 222 10.14 -16.77 10.92
CA THR A 222 9.21 -15.63 11.02
C THR A 222 9.47 -14.61 9.91
N LEU A 223 8.40 -14.09 9.34
CA LEU A 223 8.42 -13.07 8.30
C LEU A 223 7.47 -11.94 8.69
N GLN A 224 8.00 -10.76 8.90
CA GLN A 224 7.17 -9.59 9.16
C GLN A 224 6.71 -9.01 7.83
N VAL A 225 5.47 -9.33 7.45
CA VAL A 225 4.84 -8.81 6.24
C VAL A 225 4.20 -7.46 6.54
N THR A 226 4.43 -6.50 5.66
CA THR A 226 3.92 -5.13 5.75
C THR A 226 2.79 -4.88 4.76
N SER A 227 2.92 -5.40 3.54
CA SER A 227 1.89 -5.27 2.52
C SER A 227 1.89 -6.46 1.56
N ILE A 228 0.75 -6.65 0.91
CA ILE A 228 0.55 -7.64 -0.13
C ILE A 228 -0.16 -6.99 -1.31
N LEU A 229 0.33 -7.25 -2.53
CA LEU A 229 -0.27 -6.81 -3.78
C LEU A 229 -0.35 -8.00 -4.73
N ASN A 230 -1.51 -8.29 -5.27
CA ASN A 230 -1.66 -9.24 -6.36
C ASN A 230 -1.95 -8.51 -7.67
N ARG A 231 -1.11 -8.72 -8.68
CA ARG A 231 -1.24 -8.09 -9.98
C ARG A 231 -0.66 -8.98 -11.08
N ASP A 232 -1.40 -9.12 -12.18
CA ASP A 232 -0.96 -9.81 -13.41
C ASP A 232 -0.40 -11.22 -13.17
N GLY A 233 -0.99 -11.96 -12.21
CA GLY A 233 -0.57 -13.32 -11.86
C GLY A 233 0.67 -13.38 -10.96
N VAL A 234 1.09 -12.27 -10.38
CA VAL A 234 2.20 -12.21 -9.42
C VAL A 234 1.71 -11.63 -8.10
N VAL A 235 2.00 -12.34 -7.01
CA VAL A 235 1.76 -11.86 -5.64
C VAL A 235 3.06 -11.28 -5.10
N TRP A 236 3.05 -9.98 -4.83
CA TRP A 236 4.15 -9.23 -4.26
C TRP A 236 3.95 -9.12 -2.75
N VAL A 237 4.90 -9.61 -1.98
CA VAL A 237 4.85 -9.59 -0.51
C VAL A 237 5.99 -8.74 0.01
N SER A 238 5.67 -7.55 0.50
CA SER A 238 6.63 -6.62 1.10
C SER A 238 6.93 -7.02 2.54
N THR A 239 8.19 -6.91 2.96
CA THR A 239 8.62 -7.41 4.27
C THR A 239 9.62 -6.49 4.96
N ILE A 240 9.71 -6.59 6.29
CA ILE A 240 10.79 -6.00 7.07
C ILE A 240 11.99 -6.96 7.09
N GLY A 241 13.14 -6.44 6.72
CA GLY A 241 14.44 -7.12 6.79
C GLY A 241 14.69 -8.18 5.70
N LYS A 242 13.74 -8.40 4.78
CA LYS A 242 13.87 -9.45 3.74
C LYS A 242 13.52 -8.97 2.32
N GLY A 243 13.26 -7.67 2.13
CA GLY A 243 12.89 -7.10 0.83
C GLY A 243 11.49 -7.53 0.39
N ILE A 244 11.35 -7.88 -0.88
CA ILE A 244 10.08 -8.30 -1.48
C ILE A 244 10.19 -9.76 -1.94
N VAL A 245 9.18 -10.57 -1.61
CA VAL A 245 9.00 -11.90 -2.18
C VAL A 245 7.95 -11.80 -3.29
N ARG A 246 8.24 -12.32 -4.48
CA ARG A 246 7.28 -12.47 -5.58
C ARG A 246 6.91 -13.94 -5.73
N TYR A 247 5.63 -14.21 -5.76
CA TYR A 247 5.09 -15.54 -6.05
C TYR A 247 4.32 -15.50 -7.36
N HIS A 248 4.77 -16.24 -8.36
CA HIS A 248 4.17 -16.35 -9.69
C HIS A 248 3.09 -17.43 -9.67
N THR A 249 1.83 -17.03 -9.70
CA THR A 249 0.68 -17.94 -9.46
C THR A 249 0.53 -19.04 -10.52
N LYS A 250 0.95 -18.81 -11.76
CA LYS A 250 0.84 -19.78 -12.87
C LYS A 250 1.94 -20.84 -12.83
N SER A 251 3.18 -20.45 -12.55
CA SER A 251 4.34 -21.36 -12.54
C SER A 251 4.62 -21.96 -11.17
N GLY A 252 4.11 -21.34 -10.09
CA GLY A 252 4.50 -21.66 -8.72
C GLY A 252 5.92 -21.20 -8.36
N HIS A 253 6.61 -20.51 -9.29
CA HIS A 253 7.95 -19.99 -9.06
C HIS A 253 7.92 -18.88 -8.01
N MET A 254 9.00 -18.82 -7.22
CA MET A 254 9.18 -17.79 -6.20
C MET A 254 10.56 -17.20 -6.32
N ASP A 255 10.63 -15.87 -6.38
CA ASP A 255 11.86 -15.13 -6.37
C ASP A 255 11.86 -14.03 -5.30
N ARG A 256 13.01 -13.44 -5.05
CA ARG A 256 13.18 -12.41 -4.03
C ARG A 256 13.95 -11.22 -4.58
N ILE A 257 13.40 -10.04 -4.34
CA ILE A 257 14.05 -8.75 -4.62
C ILE A 257 14.69 -8.29 -3.31
N SER A 258 16.00 -8.07 -3.32
CA SER A 258 16.77 -7.77 -2.11
C SER A 258 17.58 -6.48 -2.22
N TYR A 259 18.14 -6.07 -1.09
CA TYR A 259 19.09 -4.97 -0.93
C TYR A 259 20.45 -5.52 -0.50
N GLY A 260 21.54 -4.89 -0.91
CA GLY A 260 22.89 -5.14 -0.38
C GLY A 260 23.70 -6.19 -1.11
N GLY A 261 23.32 -6.63 -2.30
CA GLY A 261 24.14 -7.44 -3.18
C GLY A 261 25.17 -6.60 -3.96
N THR A 262 26.21 -7.24 -4.53
CA THR A 262 27.12 -6.60 -5.49
C THR A 262 26.63 -6.86 -6.90
N GLY A 263 26.30 -5.78 -7.66
CA GLY A 263 25.84 -5.89 -9.04
C GLY A 263 24.32 -6.03 -9.19
N LYS A 264 23.87 -6.96 -10.07
CA LYS A 264 22.44 -7.13 -10.42
C LYS A 264 21.52 -7.56 -9.25
N GLU A 265 22.06 -7.91 -8.10
CA GLU A 265 21.29 -8.37 -6.94
C GLU A 265 20.81 -7.23 -6.03
N ASN A 266 21.38 -6.03 -6.16
CA ASN A 266 20.96 -4.87 -5.36
C ASN A 266 19.86 -4.10 -6.08
N LEU A 267 18.63 -4.53 -5.90
CA LEU A 267 17.46 -3.99 -6.61
C LEU A 267 16.56 -3.10 -5.74
N LEU A 268 16.90 -2.89 -4.46
CA LEU A 268 16.11 -2.08 -3.53
C LEU A 268 16.93 -0.98 -2.87
N SER A 269 16.25 0.08 -2.42
CA SER A 269 16.86 1.15 -1.62
C SER A 269 17.12 0.75 -0.16
N HIS A 270 16.39 -0.26 0.36
CA HIS A 270 16.54 -0.81 1.71
C HIS A 270 15.91 -2.21 1.84
N THR A 271 16.28 -2.99 2.85
CA THR A 271 15.69 -4.30 3.16
C THR A 271 14.28 -4.22 3.74
N ASP A 272 13.97 -3.11 4.41
CA ASP A 272 12.66 -2.88 5.01
C ASP A 272 11.76 -2.20 4.00
N VAL A 273 10.86 -2.98 3.41
CA VAL A 273 9.87 -2.52 2.45
C VAL A 273 8.51 -2.42 3.14
N TYR A 274 7.94 -1.24 3.15
CA TYR A 274 6.66 -0.99 3.83
C TYR A 274 5.46 -1.22 2.92
N GLN A 275 5.57 -0.80 1.67
CA GLN A 275 4.50 -0.99 0.71
C GLN A 275 5.05 -1.11 -0.71
N THR A 276 4.43 -1.98 -1.51
CA THR A 276 4.62 -2.04 -2.97
C THR A 276 3.29 -1.74 -3.64
N ILE A 277 3.27 -0.78 -4.56
CA ILE A 277 2.09 -0.39 -5.34
C ILE A 277 2.37 -0.48 -6.84
N PHE A 278 1.33 -0.71 -7.62
CA PHE A 278 1.38 -0.63 -9.08
C PHE A 278 1.14 0.83 -9.52
N ILE A 279 1.97 1.33 -10.43
CA ILE A 279 1.93 2.72 -10.92
C ILE A 279 1.70 2.82 -12.44
N GLY A 280 1.21 1.76 -13.05
CA GLY A 280 0.95 1.71 -14.51
C GLY A 280 2.15 1.27 -15.33
N ASN A 281 1.91 0.94 -16.62
CA ASN A 281 2.92 0.59 -17.61
C ASN A 281 3.93 -0.48 -17.14
N ASN A 282 3.43 -1.57 -16.54
CA ASN A 282 4.23 -2.66 -15.96
C ASN A 282 5.28 -2.19 -14.94
N ARG A 283 4.98 -1.12 -14.18
CA ARG A 283 5.89 -0.55 -13.18
C ARG A 283 5.29 -0.59 -11.80
N TYR A 284 6.16 -0.83 -10.84
CA TYR A 284 5.83 -0.91 -9.42
C TYR A 284 6.71 0.04 -8.63
N LEU A 285 6.16 0.63 -7.60
CA LEU A 285 6.89 1.45 -6.65
C LEU A 285 6.95 0.71 -5.32
N ALA A 286 8.15 0.53 -4.79
CA ALA A 286 8.38 0.04 -3.44
C ALA A 286 8.87 1.17 -2.55
N VAL A 287 8.12 1.50 -1.50
CA VAL A 287 8.55 2.46 -0.46
C VAL A 287 9.24 1.73 0.67
N THR A 288 10.38 2.25 1.10
CA THR A 288 11.30 1.59 2.03
C THR A 288 11.75 2.52 3.15
N TRP A 289 12.43 1.97 4.14
CA TRP A 289 13.07 2.75 5.22
C TRP A 289 14.22 3.65 4.72
N GLY A 290 14.73 3.42 3.51
CA GLY A 290 15.85 4.16 2.92
C GLY A 290 15.51 4.96 1.66
N GLY A 291 14.23 5.16 1.36
CA GLY A 291 13.78 5.83 0.15
C GLY A 291 12.71 5.03 -0.60
N TYR A 292 12.68 5.13 -1.91
CA TYR A 292 11.81 4.30 -2.75
C TYR A 292 12.58 3.70 -3.94
N THR A 293 11.99 2.68 -4.51
CA THR A 293 12.54 1.99 -5.68
C THR A 293 11.45 1.80 -6.73
N LEU A 294 11.75 2.16 -7.96
CA LEU A 294 10.96 1.76 -9.11
C LEU A 294 11.41 0.39 -9.59
N LEU A 295 10.49 -0.51 -9.74
CA LEU A 295 10.70 -1.88 -10.19
C LEU A 295 10.00 -2.08 -11.53
N MET A 296 10.73 -2.58 -12.51
CA MET A 296 10.28 -2.74 -13.90
C MET A 296 10.55 -4.18 -14.35
N PRO A 297 9.56 -5.10 -14.16
CA PRO A 297 9.65 -6.45 -14.71
C PRO A 297 9.77 -6.43 -16.24
N ASP A 298 10.57 -7.33 -16.80
CA ASP A 298 10.64 -7.51 -18.25
C ASP A 298 9.31 -8.07 -18.78
N GLU A 299 8.82 -7.55 -19.89
CA GLU A 299 7.53 -7.96 -20.46
C GLU A 299 7.52 -9.42 -20.96
N LYS A 300 8.66 -9.92 -21.41
CA LYS A 300 8.79 -11.26 -21.98
C LYS A 300 9.24 -12.29 -20.94
N GLN A 301 10.00 -11.84 -19.96
CA GLN A 301 10.56 -12.62 -18.87
C GLN A 301 10.24 -11.94 -17.52
N PRO A 302 9.01 -12.06 -16.99
CA PRO A 302 8.58 -11.35 -15.79
C PRO A 302 9.39 -11.68 -14.53
N GLU A 303 10.18 -12.74 -14.56
CA GLU A 303 11.13 -13.11 -13.51
C GLU A 303 12.35 -12.16 -13.50
N GLU A 304 12.76 -11.68 -14.68
CA GLU A 304 13.78 -10.65 -14.80
C GLU A 304 13.18 -9.27 -14.53
N LEU A 305 13.89 -8.46 -13.79
CA LEU A 305 13.48 -7.08 -13.55
C LEU A 305 14.69 -6.15 -13.46
N THR A 306 14.44 -4.90 -13.80
CA THR A 306 15.36 -3.78 -13.55
C THR A 306 14.80 -2.88 -12.48
N SER A 307 15.64 -2.07 -11.87
CA SER A 307 15.21 -1.13 -10.85
C SER A 307 15.93 0.22 -10.95
N GLU A 308 15.22 1.26 -10.50
CA GLU A 308 15.79 2.59 -10.28
C GLU A 308 15.63 2.93 -8.79
N ILE A 309 16.76 3.18 -8.12
CA ILE A 309 16.82 3.41 -6.68
C ILE A 309 16.90 4.90 -6.40
N TYR A 310 16.00 5.39 -5.57
CA TYR A 310 15.92 6.77 -5.11
C TYR A 310 16.08 6.84 -3.60
N ASN A 311 17.21 7.36 -3.15
CA ASN A 311 17.53 7.52 -1.74
C ASN A 311 18.30 8.83 -1.50
N ASN A 312 18.66 9.13 -0.27
CA ASN A 312 19.36 10.34 0.12
C ASN A 312 20.77 10.53 -0.48
N THR A 313 21.30 9.52 -1.18
CA THR A 313 22.61 9.62 -1.86
C THR A 313 22.50 10.11 -3.30
N HIS A 314 21.32 10.07 -3.91
CA HIS A 314 21.13 10.34 -5.34
C HIS A 314 20.80 11.79 -5.67
N THR A 315 20.19 12.56 -4.76
CA THR A 315 19.87 13.97 -5.02
C THR A 315 20.05 14.86 -3.81
N GLN A 316 20.33 16.16 -4.02
CA GLN A 316 20.42 17.14 -2.92
C GLN A 316 19.08 17.34 -2.20
N ILE A 317 17.96 17.15 -2.92
CA ILE A 317 16.60 17.31 -2.38
C ILE A 317 16.35 16.28 -1.29
N TYR A 318 16.76 15.03 -1.50
CA TYR A 318 16.56 13.95 -0.54
C TYR A 318 17.48 14.02 0.70
N ARG A 319 18.57 14.79 0.65
CA ARG A 319 19.48 14.93 1.81
C ARG A 319 18.84 15.60 3.03
N ASN A 320 17.80 16.41 2.80
CA ASN A 320 17.09 17.13 3.85
C ASN A 320 15.68 16.58 4.12
N LEU A 321 15.24 15.55 3.39
CA LEU A 321 13.95 14.92 3.57
C LEU A 321 14.06 13.66 4.43
N GLU A 322 13.00 13.38 5.17
CA GLU A 322 12.86 12.11 5.86
C GLU A 322 12.77 10.98 4.84
N THR A 323 13.73 10.07 4.84
CA THR A 323 13.82 8.97 3.86
C THR A 323 13.08 7.73 4.30
N ARG A 324 12.56 7.69 5.52
CA ARG A 324 11.73 6.59 6.03
C ARG A 324 10.35 6.68 5.42
N MET A 325 10.20 6.11 4.23
CA MET A 325 8.95 6.11 3.47
C MET A 325 8.12 4.89 3.84
N ILE A 326 6.87 5.08 4.25
CA ILE A 326 6.06 4.02 4.85
C ILE A 326 4.73 3.79 4.13
N SER A 327 4.26 4.73 3.32
CA SER A 327 3.03 4.58 2.54
C SER A 327 3.15 5.27 1.18
N ALA A 328 2.37 4.80 0.21
CA ALA A 328 2.29 5.43 -1.11
C ALA A 328 0.90 5.28 -1.72
N CYS A 329 0.54 6.25 -2.56
CA CYS A 329 -0.67 6.22 -3.37
C CYS A 329 -0.35 6.82 -4.74
N TYR A 330 -0.73 6.12 -5.80
CA TYR A 330 -0.60 6.61 -7.16
C TYR A 330 -1.97 7.03 -7.69
N ASP A 331 -2.06 8.28 -8.11
CA ASP A 331 -3.24 8.82 -8.76
C ASP A 331 -3.18 8.52 -10.26
N PRO A 332 -4.23 7.95 -10.88
CA PRO A 332 -4.31 7.75 -12.33
C PRO A 332 -4.08 9.02 -13.15
N ASN A 333 -4.24 10.21 -12.59
CA ASN A 333 -3.90 11.49 -13.22
C ASN A 333 -2.38 11.79 -13.22
N GLY A 334 -1.56 10.87 -12.76
CA GLY A 334 -0.10 10.94 -12.80
C GLY A 334 0.57 11.51 -11.55
N LEU A 335 -0.16 11.74 -10.45
CA LEU A 335 0.43 12.16 -9.18
C LEU A 335 0.82 10.96 -8.32
N LEU A 336 2.06 10.94 -7.88
CA LEU A 336 2.55 10.04 -6.85
C LEU A 336 2.59 10.76 -5.51
N TRP A 337 2.02 10.11 -4.50
CA TRP A 337 1.99 10.56 -3.11
C TRP A 337 2.76 9.56 -2.26
N ILE A 338 3.66 10.04 -1.41
CA ILE A 338 4.47 9.21 -0.52
C ILE A 338 4.37 9.76 0.90
N GLY A 339 3.91 8.93 1.81
CA GLY A 339 3.88 9.21 3.24
C GLY A 339 5.16 8.75 3.92
N THR A 340 5.64 9.55 4.86
CA THR A 340 6.89 9.31 5.58
C THR A 340 6.64 9.10 7.07
N ASN A 341 7.67 8.61 7.77
CA ASN A 341 7.68 8.52 9.22
C ASN A 341 8.33 9.78 9.82
N GLY A 342 7.53 10.82 10.02
CA GLY A 342 7.95 12.08 10.65
C GLY A 342 8.26 13.23 9.71
N GLY A 343 8.28 13.02 8.37
CA GLY A 343 8.57 14.07 7.39
C GLY A 343 7.35 14.64 6.67
N GLY A 344 6.15 14.11 6.92
CA GLY A 344 4.92 14.52 6.23
C GLY A 344 4.66 13.74 4.94
N VAL A 345 3.96 14.37 4.01
CA VAL A 345 3.60 13.81 2.71
C VAL A 345 4.39 14.47 1.61
N MET A 346 5.13 13.71 0.83
CA MET A 346 5.72 14.16 -0.43
C MET A 346 4.79 13.82 -1.59
N TYR A 347 4.70 14.73 -2.57
CA TYR A 347 4.00 14.42 -3.81
C TYR A 347 4.65 15.10 -5.01
N SER A 348 4.55 14.43 -6.15
CA SER A 348 5.08 14.90 -7.42
C SER A 348 4.32 14.31 -8.59
N CYS A 349 4.37 14.98 -9.73
CA CYS A 349 3.80 14.49 -10.96
C CYS A 349 4.76 13.51 -11.64
N LEU A 350 4.27 12.31 -11.95
CA LEU A 350 4.97 11.32 -12.77
C LEU A 350 4.61 11.53 -14.25
N LEU A 351 4.77 12.73 -14.78
CA LEU A 351 4.55 12.94 -16.21
C LEU A 351 5.62 12.20 -17.01
N TYR A 352 5.16 11.21 -17.75
CA TYR A 352 5.96 10.55 -18.77
C TYR A 352 6.16 11.49 -19.94
N THR A 353 7.35 12.00 -20.08
CA THR A 353 7.80 12.50 -21.38
C THR A 353 8.27 11.31 -22.23
N SER A 354 7.33 10.51 -22.70
CA SER A 354 7.61 9.48 -23.71
C SER A 354 7.12 9.89 -25.10
N ASP A 355 7.04 11.18 -25.40
CA ASP A 355 6.84 11.67 -26.78
C ASP A 355 7.35 13.11 -26.84
N ALA A 356 8.64 13.23 -27.12
CA ALA A 356 9.27 14.37 -27.75
C ALA A 356 10.37 13.90 -28.67
#